data_ec57f229e2b1b96c9a49e821a922aaf8
#
_entry.id   ec57f229e2b1b96c9a49e821a922aaf8
#
_cell.length_a   1.000
_cell.length_b   1.000
_cell.length_c   1.000
_cell.angle_alpha   90.00
_cell.angle_beta   90.00
_cell.angle_gamma   90.00
#
_symmetry.space_group_name_H-M   'P 1'
#
loop_
_entity.id
_entity.type
_entity.pdbx_description
1 polymer ?
#
loop_
_entity_poly.entity_id
_entity_poly.type
_entity_poly.pdbx_seq_one_letter_code
_entity_poly.pdbx_strand_id
1 'polypeptide(L)'
;MARIELQDVSKVYTGGVRAVNALTLDIPDGDFMVFVGPSGCGKSTALRMVAGLEDITEGEIRIGDRVVNDMPPKDRDIAMVFQNYALYPHMTVEDNLAFGLQLRKTPKDEQKKRVAEAAKMLALEPFLKRKPAALSGGQRQRVAMGRAIVRNPQAYLMDEPLSNLDAKLRVSMRAQLSSLHERLGVTTVYVTHDQIEAMTLGTRVAVLKDGELMQVNTPQMLFDAPDNLFVATFIGSPAMNLAEAKLVRDQGPMLLFAEHKVPLPEQLVSSREGLDGYFDRQLIVGLRPSSMEDGAFAPQDWPRVKGEVAVTEELGSEVNLIFHMAAPPVHHDIMIARFDKAAKDEVEAEELAGEGHGLWTARVNPKTQARVGRTVDLAVDTGGFHFFDKETGVAIGRVAEGVGARERREAKSDEA
;
A
#
# COMPACT_ATOMS: atom_id res chain seq x y z
N MET A 1 24.95 -8.19 0.15
CA MET A 1 23.60 -7.81 -0.28
C MET A 1 23.70 -6.40 -0.83
N ALA A 2 22.77 -5.87 -1.52
CA ALA A 2 23.03 -4.63 -2.24
C ALA A 2 21.88 -3.62 -2.07
N ARG A 3 22.21 -2.35 -1.80
CA ARG A 3 21.34 -1.20 -1.95
C ARG A 3 20.95 -1.06 -3.42
N ILE A 4 19.72 -0.64 -3.69
CA ILE A 4 19.22 -0.32 -5.03
C ILE A 4 18.85 1.15 -5.08
N GLU A 5 19.40 1.89 -6.02
CA GLU A 5 19.12 3.31 -6.22
C GLU A 5 18.57 3.54 -7.62
N LEU A 6 17.48 4.27 -7.70
CA LEU A 6 16.92 4.83 -8.92
C LEU A 6 17.07 6.35 -8.83
N GLN A 7 17.68 6.97 -9.83
CA GLN A 7 17.90 8.41 -9.91
C GLN A 7 17.28 8.95 -11.20
N ASP A 8 16.18 9.70 -11.07
CA ASP A 8 15.42 10.31 -12.16
C ASP A 8 15.08 9.36 -13.31
N VAL A 9 14.77 8.10 -12.93
CA VAL A 9 14.54 7.03 -13.91
C VAL A 9 13.22 7.23 -14.62
N SER A 10 13.28 7.28 -15.95
CA SER A 10 12.09 7.40 -16.81
C SER A 10 12.03 6.28 -17.85
N LYS A 11 10.80 5.90 -18.20
CA LYS A 11 10.50 5.01 -19.32
C LYS A 11 9.43 5.60 -20.21
N VAL A 12 9.81 5.84 -21.45
CA VAL A 12 8.89 6.25 -22.53
C VAL A 12 8.86 5.16 -23.59
N TYR A 13 7.70 4.61 -23.84
CA TYR A 13 7.49 3.61 -24.90
C TYR A 13 7.33 4.25 -26.28
N THR A 14 7.53 3.45 -27.32
CA THR A 14 7.21 3.84 -28.70
C THR A 14 5.74 4.25 -28.78
N GLY A 15 5.47 5.49 -29.21
CA GLY A 15 4.13 6.09 -29.16
C GLY A 15 3.95 7.15 -28.08
N GLY A 16 5.01 7.49 -27.34
CA GLY A 16 5.02 8.61 -26.38
C GLY A 16 4.40 8.32 -25.02
N VAL A 17 4.00 7.07 -24.75
CA VAL A 17 3.45 6.68 -23.44
C VAL A 17 4.58 6.66 -22.41
N ARG A 18 4.54 7.58 -21.46
CA ARG A 18 5.46 7.65 -20.32
C ARG A 18 4.91 6.76 -19.20
N ALA A 19 5.51 5.58 -19.05
CA ALA A 19 5.09 4.57 -18.06
C ALA A 19 5.75 4.77 -16.69
N VAL A 20 6.96 5.37 -16.65
CA VAL A 20 7.65 5.81 -15.45
C VAL A 20 8.21 7.19 -15.72
N ASN A 21 8.07 8.12 -14.76
CA ASN A 21 8.43 9.52 -14.89
C ASN A 21 9.31 9.97 -13.74
N ALA A 22 10.59 10.24 -14.04
CA ALA A 22 11.58 10.76 -13.10
C ALA A 22 11.57 10.07 -11.71
N LEU A 23 11.44 8.74 -11.70
CA LEU A 23 11.37 7.97 -10.45
C LEU A 23 12.72 8.02 -9.74
N THR A 24 12.74 8.70 -8.59
CA THR A 24 13.89 8.74 -7.68
C THR A 24 13.53 8.01 -6.41
N LEU A 25 14.25 6.90 -6.12
CA LEU A 25 13.97 6.04 -4.98
C LEU A 25 15.25 5.36 -4.50
N ASP A 26 15.46 5.40 -3.20
CA ASP A 26 16.51 4.69 -2.51
C ASP A 26 15.95 3.49 -1.73
N ILE A 27 16.50 2.31 -2.00
CA ILE A 27 16.15 1.05 -1.33
C ILE A 27 17.38 0.56 -0.60
N PRO A 28 17.45 0.76 0.72
CA PRO A 28 18.60 0.34 1.55
C PRO A 28 18.87 -1.17 1.46
N ASP A 29 20.10 -1.55 1.76
CA ASP A 29 20.48 -2.95 1.86
C ASP A 29 19.65 -3.66 2.93
N GLY A 30 19.12 -4.83 2.58
CA GLY A 30 18.27 -5.64 3.47
C GLY A 30 16.83 -5.14 3.61
N ASP A 31 16.41 -4.10 2.89
CA ASP A 31 15.04 -3.57 2.94
C ASP A 31 14.05 -4.45 2.15
N PHE A 32 12.79 -4.54 2.63
CA PHE A 32 11.68 -5.11 1.88
C PHE A 32 10.83 -3.97 1.34
N MET A 33 11.17 -3.48 0.16
CA MET A 33 10.47 -2.40 -0.51
C MET A 33 9.27 -2.92 -1.31
N VAL A 34 8.08 -2.44 -1.01
CA VAL A 34 6.87 -2.79 -1.77
C VAL A 34 6.46 -1.64 -2.68
N PHE A 35 6.26 -1.91 -3.97
CA PHE A 35 5.66 -0.98 -4.91
C PHE A 35 4.17 -1.27 -4.99
N VAL A 36 3.33 -0.28 -4.67
CA VAL A 36 1.88 -0.38 -4.70
C VAL A 36 1.27 0.80 -5.48
N GLY A 37 0.09 0.61 -6.03
CA GLY A 37 -0.63 1.63 -6.81
C GLY A 37 -1.64 1.01 -7.77
N PRO A 38 -2.45 1.81 -8.46
CA PRO A 38 -3.44 1.35 -9.44
C PRO A 38 -2.85 0.53 -10.57
N SER A 39 -3.70 -0.21 -11.28
CA SER A 39 -3.27 -0.91 -12.49
C SER A 39 -2.74 0.08 -13.54
N GLY A 40 -1.62 -0.27 -14.19
CA GLY A 40 -1.01 0.59 -15.21
C GLY A 40 -0.15 1.76 -14.69
N CYS A 41 0.02 1.94 -13.37
CA CYS A 41 0.80 3.05 -12.81
C CYS A 41 2.33 2.88 -12.91
N GLY A 42 2.85 1.86 -13.59
CA GLY A 42 4.29 1.72 -13.87
C GLY A 42 5.07 0.78 -12.93
N LYS A 43 4.47 0.15 -11.92
CA LYS A 43 5.15 -0.75 -10.93
C LYS A 43 5.98 -1.86 -11.57
N SER A 44 5.35 -2.69 -12.39
CA SER A 44 6.05 -3.81 -13.08
C SER A 44 7.06 -3.30 -14.08
N THR A 45 6.83 -2.14 -14.70
CA THR A 45 7.82 -1.50 -15.58
C THR A 45 9.05 -1.09 -14.79
N ALA A 46 8.89 -0.42 -13.63
CA ALA A 46 10.00 -0.04 -12.76
C ALA A 46 10.78 -1.28 -12.28
N LEU A 47 10.07 -2.33 -11.84
CA LEU A 47 10.69 -3.60 -11.44
C LEU A 47 11.50 -4.23 -12.59
N ARG A 48 10.94 -4.26 -13.81
CA ARG A 48 11.61 -4.83 -15.00
C ARG A 48 12.82 -4.02 -15.44
N MET A 49 12.80 -2.69 -15.26
CA MET A 49 13.97 -1.84 -15.49
C MET A 49 15.11 -2.17 -14.50
N VAL A 50 14.81 -2.37 -13.22
CA VAL A 50 15.79 -2.85 -12.24
C VAL A 50 16.33 -4.24 -12.63
N ALA A 51 15.46 -5.12 -13.15
CA ALA A 51 15.87 -6.45 -13.62
C ALA A 51 16.70 -6.43 -14.92
N GLY A 52 16.71 -5.33 -15.69
CA GLY A 52 17.28 -5.25 -17.01
C GLY A 52 16.51 -6.00 -18.08
N LEU A 53 15.22 -6.25 -17.82
CA LEU A 53 14.26 -6.82 -18.77
C LEU A 53 13.57 -5.73 -19.59
N GLU A 54 13.72 -4.48 -19.18
CA GLU A 54 13.23 -3.29 -19.83
C GLU A 54 14.32 -2.22 -19.77
N ASP A 55 14.63 -1.57 -20.88
CA ASP A 55 15.60 -0.50 -20.93
C ASP A 55 14.99 0.80 -20.35
N ILE A 56 15.80 1.57 -19.64
CA ILE A 56 15.42 2.93 -19.24
C ILE A 56 15.57 3.89 -20.41
N THR A 57 14.79 4.97 -20.39
CA THR A 57 14.93 6.06 -21.40
C THR A 57 15.82 7.17 -20.87
N GLU A 58 15.73 7.49 -19.58
CA GLU A 58 16.48 8.54 -18.90
C GLU A 58 16.81 8.09 -17.47
N GLY A 59 17.82 8.69 -16.85
CA GLY A 59 18.21 8.47 -15.45
C GLY A 59 19.23 7.37 -15.28
N GLU A 60 19.43 6.94 -14.04
CA GLU A 60 20.42 5.94 -13.66
C GLU A 60 19.85 4.94 -12.63
N ILE A 61 20.21 3.65 -12.80
CA ILE A 61 19.91 2.59 -11.83
C ILE A 61 21.25 2.04 -11.31
N ARG A 62 21.36 1.95 -9.98
CA ARG A 62 22.49 1.32 -9.30
C ARG A 62 22.06 0.10 -8.49
N ILE A 63 22.89 -0.94 -8.48
CA ILE A 63 22.79 -2.10 -7.59
C ILE A 63 24.14 -2.23 -6.88
N GLY A 64 24.16 -1.95 -5.58
CA GLY A 64 25.42 -1.72 -4.86
C GLY A 64 26.18 -0.54 -5.46
N ASP A 65 27.47 -0.70 -5.68
CA ASP A 65 28.33 0.35 -6.24
C ASP A 65 28.32 0.39 -7.78
N ARG A 66 27.48 -0.42 -8.44
CA ARG A 66 27.52 -0.61 -9.90
C ARG A 66 26.32 0.05 -10.58
N VAL A 67 26.59 0.90 -11.55
CA VAL A 67 25.57 1.35 -12.53
C VAL A 67 25.22 0.17 -13.43
N VAL A 68 23.92 -0.12 -13.57
CA VAL A 68 23.44 -1.32 -14.26
C VAL A 68 22.65 -1.02 -15.55
N ASN A 69 22.58 0.22 -15.98
CA ASN A 69 21.80 0.64 -17.15
C ASN A 69 22.02 -0.27 -18.37
N ASP A 70 23.29 -0.44 -18.76
CA ASP A 70 23.71 -1.22 -19.95
C ASP A 70 24.02 -2.68 -19.63
N MET A 71 23.81 -3.12 -18.36
CA MET A 71 24.09 -4.49 -17.96
C MET A 71 22.93 -5.43 -18.27
N PRO A 72 23.15 -6.54 -18.98
CA PRO A 72 22.10 -7.52 -19.22
C PRO A 72 21.66 -8.21 -17.90
N PRO A 73 20.43 -8.73 -17.83
CA PRO A 73 19.85 -9.32 -16.61
C PRO A 73 20.71 -10.39 -15.93
N LYS A 74 21.41 -11.20 -16.73
CA LYS A 74 22.28 -12.28 -16.23
C LYS A 74 23.49 -11.79 -15.40
N ASP A 75 23.93 -10.55 -15.63
CA ASP A 75 25.14 -9.96 -15.02
C ASP A 75 24.81 -9.02 -13.84
N ARG A 76 23.51 -8.71 -13.60
CA ARG A 76 23.06 -7.86 -12.49
C ARG A 76 23.03 -8.56 -11.13
N ASP A 77 23.26 -9.86 -11.09
CA ASP A 77 23.23 -10.72 -9.89
C ASP A 77 21.97 -10.59 -9.04
N ILE A 78 20.82 -10.52 -9.70
CA ILE A 78 19.48 -10.48 -9.13
C ILE A 78 18.73 -11.78 -9.42
N ALA A 79 17.67 -12.06 -8.64
CA ALA A 79 16.75 -13.15 -8.94
C ALA A 79 15.33 -12.61 -9.01
N MET A 80 14.60 -12.99 -10.06
CA MET A 80 13.21 -12.54 -10.28
C MET A 80 12.23 -13.69 -10.13
N VAL A 81 11.12 -13.40 -9.42
CA VAL A 81 9.93 -14.25 -9.33
C VAL A 81 8.82 -13.57 -10.13
N PHE A 82 8.32 -14.25 -11.15
CA PHE A 82 7.30 -13.74 -12.05
C PHE A 82 5.89 -14.09 -11.57
N GLN A 83 4.91 -13.30 -11.93
CA GLN A 83 3.50 -13.49 -11.64
C GLN A 83 2.95 -14.89 -12.06
N ASN A 84 3.42 -15.41 -13.19
CA ASN A 84 3.05 -16.73 -13.72
C ASN A 84 3.97 -17.86 -13.27
N TYR A 85 4.84 -17.60 -12.24
CA TYR A 85 5.83 -18.53 -11.70
C TYR A 85 6.97 -18.92 -12.66
N ALA A 86 6.77 -18.87 -13.96
CA ALA A 86 7.71 -19.20 -15.05
C ALA A 86 8.47 -20.53 -14.82
N LEU A 87 7.79 -21.58 -14.29
CA LEU A 87 8.38 -22.90 -14.07
C LEU A 87 8.59 -23.64 -15.40
N TYR A 88 9.65 -24.45 -15.46
CA TYR A 88 9.89 -25.34 -16.60
C TYR A 88 9.00 -26.58 -16.47
N PRO A 89 7.95 -26.73 -17.30
CA PRO A 89 6.90 -27.74 -17.09
C PRO A 89 7.36 -29.18 -17.31
N HIS A 90 8.40 -29.38 -18.09
CA HIS A 90 9.01 -30.68 -18.40
C HIS A 90 9.98 -31.19 -17.34
N MET A 91 10.49 -30.28 -16.49
CA MET A 91 11.45 -30.56 -15.42
C MET A 91 10.73 -30.93 -14.12
N THR A 92 11.39 -31.73 -13.27
CA THR A 92 10.95 -31.97 -11.88
C THR A 92 11.13 -30.70 -11.02
N VAL A 93 10.61 -30.72 -9.79
CA VAL A 93 10.86 -29.64 -8.81
C VAL A 93 12.36 -29.53 -8.55
N GLU A 94 13.04 -30.64 -8.30
CA GLU A 94 14.49 -30.68 -8.07
C GLU A 94 15.28 -30.07 -9.23
N ASP A 95 14.94 -30.44 -10.48
CA ASP A 95 15.57 -29.90 -11.67
C ASP A 95 15.28 -28.39 -11.85
N ASN A 96 14.04 -27.97 -11.59
CA ASN A 96 13.67 -26.54 -11.60
C ASN A 96 14.53 -25.75 -10.62
N LEU A 97 14.73 -26.24 -9.39
CA LEU A 97 15.58 -25.60 -8.39
C LEU A 97 17.04 -25.56 -8.82
N ALA A 98 17.56 -26.67 -9.35
CA ALA A 98 18.96 -26.80 -9.74
C ALA A 98 19.34 -26.04 -11.02
N PHE A 99 18.38 -25.73 -11.91
CA PHE A 99 18.65 -25.24 -13.26
C PHE A 99 19.52 -23.99 -13.31
N GLY A 100 19.23 -22.99 -12.47
CA GLY A 100 20.03 -21.75 -12.41
C GLY A 100 21.49 -22.00 -11.97
N LEU A 101 21.72 -22.98 -11.08
CA LEU A 101 23.06 -23.38 -10.63
C LEU A 101 23.81 -24.14 -11.71
N GLN A 102 23.10 -24.98 -12.49
CA GLN A 102 23.68 -25.72 -13.64
C GLN A 102 24.20 -24.74 -14.71
N LEU A 103 23.42 -23.70 -15.05
CA LEU A 103 23.81 -22.66 -16.01
C LEU A 103 25.06 -21.90 -15.55
N ARG A 104 25.22 -21.67 -14.24
CA ARG A 104 26.41 -21.05 -13.63
C ARG A 104 27.58 -22.03 -13.48
N LYS A 105 27.44 -23.29 -13.92
CA LYS A 105 28.46 -24.35 -13.79
C LYS A 105 28.87 -24.59 -12.33
N THR A 106 27.97 -24.41 -11.37
CA THR A 106 28.24 -24.70 -9.95
C THR A 106 28.58 -26.18 -9.77
N PRO A 107 29.52 -26.56 -8.89
CA PRO A 107 29.85 -27.96 -8.62
C PRO A 107 28.64 -28.79 -8.18
N LYS A 108 28.52 -30.05 -8.62
CA LYS A 108 27.34 -30.90 -8.36
C LYS A 108 27.00 -31.08 -6.88
N ASP A 109 27.99 -31.19 -6.02
CA ASP A 109 27.78 -31.35 -4.58
C ASP A 109 27.23 -30.08 -3.94
N GLU A 110 27.70 -28.92 -4.37
CA GLU A 110 27.15 -27.61 -3.96
C GLU A 110 25.72 -27.41 -4.48
N GLN A 111 25.43 -27.83 -5.74
CA GLN A 111 24.05 -27.81 -6.26
C GLN A 111 23.11 -28.63 -5.37
N LYS A 112 23.47 -29.88 -5.03
CA LYS A 112 22.68 -30.76 -4.16
C LYS A 112 22.44 -30.14 -2.79
N LYS A 113 23.49 -29.58 -2.20
CA LYS A 113 23.41 -28.91 -0.89
C LYS A 113 22.43 -27.75 -0.92
N ARG A 114 22.59 -26.79 -1.85
CA ARG A 114 21.71 -25.61 -1.95
C ARG A 114 20.26 -25.98 -2.29
N VAL A 115 20.06 -26.96 -3.17
CA VAL A 115 18.70 -27.46 -3.50
C VAL A 115 18.05 -28.09 -2.27
N ALA A 116 18.79 -28.90 -1.49
CA ALA A 116 18.26 -29.51 -0.28
C ALA A 116 17.90 -28.46 0.79
N GLU A 117 18.77 -27.46 0.98
CA GLU A 117 18.52 -26.35 1.91
C GLU A 117 17.28 -25.54 1.51
N ALA A 118 17.15 -25.16 0.25
CA ALA A 118 15.98 -24.44 -0.25
C ALA A 118 14.71 -25.28 -0.18
N ALA A 119 14.77 -26.57 -0.51
CA ALA A 119 13.65 -27.48 -0.41
C ALA A 119 13.15 -27.63 1.03
N LYS A 120 14.06 -27.76 2.00
CA LYS A 120 13.75 -27.81 3.43
C LYS A 120 13.13 -26.49 3.90
N MET A 121 13.71 -25.36 3.51
CA MET A 121 13.24 -24.02 3.89
C MET A 121 11.80 -23.76 3.44
N LEU A 122 11.42 -24.28 2.27
CA LEU A 122 10.12 -24.09 1.62
C LEU A 122 9.17 -25.28 1.76
N ALA A 123 9.54 -26.31 2.57
CA ALA A 123 8.78 -27.56 2.72
C ALA A 123 8.43 -28.21 1.37
N LEU A 124 9.41 -28.30 0.47
CA LEU A 124 9.31 -28.89 -0.86
C LEU A 124 9.87 -30.31 -0.95
N GLU A 125 10.49 -30.83 0.11
CA GLU A 125 11.14 -32.14 0.13
C GLU A 125 10.24 -33.29 -0.41
N PRO A 126 8.94 -33.38 -0.01
CA PRO A 126 8.04 -34.43 -0.50
C PRO A 126 7.69 -34.32 -1.99
N PHE A 127 7.99 -33.16 -2.60
CA PHE A 127 7.57 -32.83 -3.98
C PHE A 127 8.73 -32.81 -4.98
N LEU A 128 9.98 -33.02 -4.56
CA LEU A 128 11.19 -32.86 -5.38
C LEU A 128 11.13 -33.63 -6.69
N LYS A 129 10.54 -34.86 -6.70
CA LYS A 129 10.42 -35.70 -7.89
C LYS A 129 9.17 -35.42 -8.74
N ARG A 130 8.30 -34.50 -8.30
CA ARG A 130 7.08 -34.14 -9.07
C ARG A 130 7.38 -33.11 -10.14
N LYS A 131 6.55 -33.07 -11.18
CA LYS A 131 6.53 -32.00 -12.19
C LYS A 131 5.53 -30.92 -11.79
N PRO A 132 5.67 -29.68 -12.29
CA PRO A 132 4.79 -28.54 -11.98
C PRO A 132 3.29 -28.82 -12.16
N ALA A 133 2.91 -29.61 -13.15
CA ALA A 133 1.52 -29.98 -13.40
C ALA A 133 0.87 -30.76 -12.23
N ALA A 134 1.67 -31.45 -11.41
CA ALA A 134 1.21 -32.26 -10.26
C ALA A 134 1.25 -31.49 -8.94
N LEU A 135 1.38 -30.13 -8.98
CA LEU A 135 1.48 -29.26 -7.83
C LEU A 135 0.28 -28.33 -7.71
N SER A 136 -0.10 -27.99 -6.47
CA SER A 136 -1.04 -26.89 -6.22
C SER A 136 -0.45 -25.52 -6.56
N GLY A 137 -1.27 -24.47 -6.61
CA GLY A 137 -0.81 -23.09 -6.86
C GLY A 137 0.29 -22.64 -5.89
N GLY A 138 0.06 -22.81 -4.58
CA GLY A 138 1.07 -22.45 -3.56
C GLY A 138 2.32 -23.33 -3.60
N GLN A 139 2.23 -24.59 -4.02
CA GLN A 139 3.42 -25.43 -4.22
C GLN A 139 4.23 -24.92 -5.42
N ARG A 140 3.58 -24.56 -6.54
CA ARG A 140 4.26 -23.96 -7.70
C ARG A 140 4.96 -22.65 -7.34
N GLN A 141 4.29 -21.80 -6.56
CA GLN A 141 4.89 -20.55 -6.07
C GLN A 141 6.13 -20.81 -5.21
N ARG A 142 6.06 -21.74 -4.24
CA ARG A 142 7.22 -22.13 -3.43
C ARG A 142 8.38 -22.63 -4.30
N VAL A 143 8.11 -23.37 -5.36
CA VAL A 143 9.15 -23.77 -6.32
C VAL A 143 9.76 -22.56 -7.03
N ALA A 144 8.95 -21.58 -7.45
CA ALA A 144 9.45 -20.33 -8.07
C ALA A 144 10.34 -19.54 -7.12
N MET A 145 9.93 -19.43 -5.85
CA MET A 145 10.75 -18.81 -4.80
C MET A 145 12.05 -19.60 -4.58
N GLY A 146 11.98 -20.92 -4.51
CA GLY A 146 13.17 -21.78 -4.35
C GLY A 146 14.19 -21.60 -5.47
N ARG A 147 13.74 -21.41 -6.71
CA ARG A 147 14.60 -21.08 -7.86
C ARG A 147 15.37 -19.76 -7.65
N ALA A 148 14.74 -18.79 -7.01
CA ALA A 148 15.38 -17.52 -6.66
C ALA A 148 16.40 -17.72 -5.52
N ILE A 149 16.00 -18.41 -4.46
CA ILE A 149 16.79 -18.59 -3.24
C ILE A 149 18.09 -19.37 -3.48
N VAL A 150 18.05 -20.47 -4.24
CA VAL A 150 19.24 -21.29 -4.51
C VAL A 150 20.39 -20.53 -5.17
N ARG A 151 20.06 -19.40 -5.85
CA ARG A 151 21.07 -18.56 -6.54
C ARG A 151 21.87 -17.67 -5.60
N ASN A 152 21.33 -17.41 -4.38
CA ASN A 152 21.89 -16.46 -3.41
C ASN A 152 22.23 -15.11 -4.06
N PRO A 153 21.25 -14.38 -4.61
CA PRO A 153 21.46 -13.14 -5.35
C PRO A 153 21.70 -11.96 -4.39
N GLN A 154 22.12 -10.81 -4.93
CA GLN A 154 22.24 -9.57 -4.18
C GLN A 154 20.87 -8.93 -3.88
N ALA A 155 19.86 -9.17 -4.72
CA ALA A 155 18.49 -8.71 -4.50
C ALA A 155 17.44 -9.66 -5.10
N TYR A 156 16.27 -9.72 -4.47
CA TYR A 156 15.07 -10.36 -5.00
C TYR A 156 14.13 -9.35 -5.62
N LEU A 157 13.62 -9.67 -6.81
CA LEU A 157 12.59 -8.89 -7.50
C LEU A 157 11.35 -9.77 -7.69
N MET A 158 10.20 -9.33 -7.19
CA MET A 158 8.97 -10.15 -7.18
C MET A 158 7.82 -9.38 -7.84
N ASP A 159 7.37 -9.85 -9.00
CA ASP A 159 6.28 -9.24 -9.78
C ASP A 159 4.96 -9.97 -9.47
N GLU A 160 4.13 -9.43 -8.59
CA GLU A 160 2.83 -9.95 -8.15
C GLU A 160 2.81 -11.47 -7.84
N PRO A 161 3.71 -11.98 -7.01
CA PRO A 161 3.87 -13.43 -6.87
C PRO A 161 2.68 -14.12 -6.20
N LEU A 162 1.80 -13.40 -5.46
CA LEU A 162 0.66 -13.96 -4.75
C LEU A 162 -0.70 -13.78 -5.47
N SER A 163 -0.75 -13.04 -6.59
CA SER A 163 -1.99 -12.66 -7.26
C SER A 163 -2.85 -13.86 -7.70
N ASN A 164 -2.22 -14.98 -8.08
CA ASN A 164 -2.89 -16.17 -8.58
C ASN A 164 -3.28 -17.19 -7.48
N LEU A 165 -3.26 -16.79 -6.21
CA LEU A 165 -3.60 -17.66 -5.07
C LEU A 165 -4.97 -17.29 -4.48
N ASP A 166 -5.65 -18.30 -3.92
CA ASP A 166 -6.84 -18.08 -3.11
C ASP A 166 -6.52 -17.33 -1.80
N ALA A 167 -7.53 -16.70 -1.19
CA ALA A 167 -7.37 -15.84 -0.03
C ALA A 167 -6.69 -16.54 1.16
N LYS A 168 -7.08 -17.79 1.48
CA LYS A 168 -6.51 -18.55 2.61
C LYS A 168 -5.04 -18.87 2.39
N LEU A 169 -4.70 -19.27 1.17
CA LEU A 169 -3.32 -19.59 0.81
C LEU A 169 -2.46 -18.32 0.77
N ARG A 170 -3.01 -17.18 0.32
CA ARG A 170 -2.32 -15.89 0.30
C ARG A 170 -1.89 -15.45 1.71
N VAL A 171 -2.76 -15.60 2.73
CA VAL A 171 -2.40 -15.32 4.14
C VAL A 171 -1.20 -16.16 4.59
N SER A 172 -1.26 -17.48 4.35
CA SER A 172 -0.15 -18.39 4.71
C SER A 172 1.15 -18.04 3.98
N MET A 173 1.07 -17.68 2.70
CA MET A 173 2.24 -17.35 1.89
C MET A 173 2.86 -16.00 2.28
N ARG A 174 2.07 -15.01 2.70
CA ARG A 174 2.59 -13.74 3.26
C ARG A 174 3.45 -14.02 4.50
N ALA A 175 2.94 -14.81 5.44
CA ALA A 175 3.69 -15.16 6.65
C ALA A 175 5.02 -15.88 6.31
N GLN A 176 5.01 -16.78 5.30
CA GLN A 176 6.21 -17.46 4.85
C GLN A 176 7.21 -16.51 4.18
N LEU A 177 6.73 -15.54 3.38
CA LEU A 177 7.58 -14.52 2.74
C LEU A 177 8.26 -13.62 3.78
N SER A 178 7.51 -13.14 4.78
CA SER A 178 8.05 -12.32 5.87
C SER A 178 9.14 -13.07 6.63
N SER A 179 8.85 -14.30 7.08
CA SER A 179 9.84 -15.15 7.79
C SER A 179 11.07 -15.48 6.92
N LEU A 180 10.86 -15.66 5.62
CA LEU A 180 11.96 -15.90 4.68
C LEU A 180 12.85 -14.66 4.55
N HIS A 181 12.27 -13.49 4.40
CA HIS A 181 13.01 -12.24 4.33
C HIS A 181 13.83 -11.98 5.60
N GLU A 182 13.21 -12.14 6.79
CA GLU A 182 13.92 -12.01 8.08
C GLU A 182 15.13 -12.94 8.19
N ARG A 183 15.02 -14.18 7.68
CA ARG A 183 16.11 -15.17 7.73
C ARG A 183 17.23 -14.89 6.74
N LEU A 184 16.90 -14.39 5.55
CA LEU A 184 17.85 -14.16 4.47
C LEU A 184 18.47 -12.77 4.54
N GLY A 185 17.73 -11.76 5.02
CA GLY A 185 18.14 -10.35 5.09
C GLY A 185 18.48 -9.73 3.73
N VAL A 186 18.04 -10.32 2.61
CA VAL A 186 18.36 -9.87 1.25
C VAL A 186 17.40 -8.77 0.81
N THR A 187 17.90 -7.69 0.25
CA THR A 187 17.12 -6.62 -0.36
C THR A 187 16.06 -7.19 -1.29
N THR A 188 14.82 -6.80 -1.08
CA THR A 188 13.68 -7.33 -1.84
C THR A 188 12.85 -6.18 -2.39
N VAL A 189 12.56 -6.19 -3.69
CA VAL A 189 11.57 -5.32 -4.32
C VAL A 189 10.37 -6.17 -4.73
N TYR A 190 9.22 -5.81 -4.18
CA TYR A 190 7.98 -6.56 -4.33
C TYR A 190 6.91 -5.68 -4.96
N VAL A 191 6.29 -6.13 -6.05
CA VAL A 191 5.18 -5.43 -6.71
C VAL A 191 3.87 -6.10 -6.32
N THR A 192 2.87 -5.31 -5.96
CA THR A 192 1.50 -5.77 -5.72
C THR A 192 0.48 -4.67 -6.02
N HIS A 193 -0.75 -5.08 -6.26
CA HIS A 193 -1.93 -4.21 -6.23
C HIS A 193 -2.75 -4.39 -4.93
N ASP A 194 -2.39 -5.35 -4.09
CA ASP A 194 -3.05 -5.64 -2.81
C ASP A 194 -2.44 -4.80 -1.69
N GLN A 195 -3.23 -3.87 -1.13
CA GLN A 195 -2.80 -3.01 -0.04
C GLN A 195 -2.45 -3.80 1.23
N ILE A 196 -3.16 -4.91 1.50
CA ILE A 196 -2.90 -5.73 2.69
C ILE A 196 -1.51 -6.37 2.57
N GLU A 197 -1.11 -6.81 1.37
CA GLU A 197 0.24 -7.30 1.13
C GLU A 197 1.28 -6.20 1.39
N ALA A 198 1.06 -5.00 0.85
CA ALA A 198 1.96 -3.88 1.05
C ALA A 198 2.12 -3.51 2.53
N MET A 199 1.01 -3.43 3.25
CA MET A 199 0.99 -3.04 4.68
C MET A 199 1.55 -4.12 5.61
N THR A 200 1.57 -5.40 5.18
CA THR A 200 2.00 -6.52 6.04
C THR A 200 3.41 -7.03 5.74
N LEU A 201 3.89 -6.90 4.51
CA LEU A 201 5.20 -7.40 4.07
C LEU A 201 6.28 -6.33 4.05
N GLY A 202 5.91 -5.10 3.65
CA GLY A 202 6.87 -4.03 3.43
C GLY A 202 7.49 -3.51 4.73
N THR A 203 8.80 -3.41 4.79
CA THR A 203 9.48 -2.52 5.75
C THR A 203 9.26 -1.08 5.32
N ARG A 204 9.24 -0.84 4.00
CA ARG A 204 8.85 0.41 3.36
C ARG A 204 7.96 0.14 2.16
N VAL A 205 7.06 1.07 1.89
CA VAL A 205 6.12 1.00 0.77
C VAL A 205 6.23 2.26 -0.06
N ALA A 206 6.42 2.10 -1.36
CA ALA A 206 6.40 3.17 -2.36
C ALA A 206 5.04 3.16 -3.08
N VAL A 207 4.27 4.22 -2.90
CA VAL A 207 2.97 4.41 -3.54
C VAL A 207 3.19 5.12 -4.87
N LEU A 208 2.83 4.45 -5.97
CA LEU A 208 3.02 4.92 -7.33
C LEU A 208 1.67 5.27 -7.99
N LYS A 209 1.65 6.38 -8.72
CA LYS A 209 0.51 6.80 -9.55
C LYS A 209 1.03 7.39 -10.86
N ASP A 210 0.49 6.94 -12.00
CA ASP A 210 0.77 7.47 -13.34
C ASP A 210 2.28 7.57 -13.70
N GLY A 211 3.08 6.64 -13.15
CA GLY A 211 4.53 6.59 -13.35
C GLY A 211 5.33 7.40 -12.33
N GLU A 212 4.70 8.09 -11.41
CA GLU A 212 5.34 8.96 -10.42
C GLU A 212 5.27 8.38 -9.00
N LEU A 213 6.24 8.71 -8.17
CA LEU A 213 6.27 8.37 -6.75
C LEU A 213 5.44 9.39 -5.98
N MET A 214 4.33 8.96 -5.39
CA MET A 214 3.45 9.82 -4.60
C MET A 214 3.92 9.96 -3.15
N GLN A 215 4.41 8.86 -2.57
CA GLN A 215 5.00 8.82 -1.22
C GLN A 215 5.76 7.52 -1.03
N VAL A 216 6.83 7.53 -0.24
CA VAL A 216 7.52 6.33 0.25
C VAL A 216 7.75 6.46 1.75
N ASN A 217 7.26 5.47 2.52
CA ASN A 217 7.45 5.44 3.96
C ASN A 217 7.19 4.03 4.52
N THR A 218 7.27 3.86 5.85
CA THR A 218 6.76 2.67 6.52
C THR A 218 5.25 2.55 6.32
N PRO A 219 4.68 1.33 6.32
CA PRO A 219 3.24 1.14 6.20
C PRO A 219 2.42 2.01 7.15
N GLN A 220 2.81 2.07 8.43
CA GLN A 220 2.11 2.86 9.44
C GLN A 220 2.12 4.36 9.11
N MET A 221 3.26 4.91 8.66
CA MET A 221 3.36 6.32 8.30
C MET A 221 2.53 6.68 7.06
N LEU A 222 2.41 5.79 6.08
CA LEU A 222 1.52 6.01 4.93
C LEU A 222 0.05 6.09 5.35
N PHE A 223 -0.33 5.32 6.38
CA PHE A 223 -1.68 5.35 6.92
C PHE A 223 -1.92 6.57 7.82
N ASP A 224 -1.00 6.88 8.75
CA ASP A 224 -1.16 7.92 9.75
C ASP A 224 -0.83 9.33 9.23
N ALA A 225 0.05 9.44 8.23
CA ALA A 225 0.54 10.71 7.69
C ALA A 225 0.65 10.67 6.15
N PRO A 226 -0.47 10.55 5.42
CA PRO A 226 -0.46 10.61 3.96
C PRO A 226 -0.03 12.01 3.48
N ASP A 227 0.85 12.07 2.48
CA ASP A 227 1.38 13.34 1.96
C ASP A 227 0.39 14.08 1.05
N ASN A 228 -0.64 13.38 0.54
CA ASN A 228 -1.64 13.96 -0.36
C ASN A 228 -2.95 13.15 -0.37
N LEU A 229 -3.98 13.71 -1.01
CA LEU A 229 -5.30 13.08 -1.13
C LEU A 229 -5.27 11.72 -1.79
N PHE A 230 -4.39 11.51 -2.79
CA PHE A 230 -4.29 10.21 -3.45
C PHE A 230 -3.84 9.12 -2.47
N VAL A 231 -2.76 9.36 -1.73
CA VAL A 231 -2.27 8.38 -0.73
C VAL A 231 -3.29 8.18 0.37
N ALA A 232 -3.96 9.25 0.83
CA ALA A 232 -4.97 9.21 1.88
C ALA A 232 -6.16 8.30 1.53
N THR A 233 -6.63 8.37 0.28
CA THR A 233 -7.75 7.55 -0.21
C THR A 233 -7.32 6.18 -0.70
N PHE A 234 -6.12 6.08 -1.28
CA PHE A 234 -5.61 4.81 -1.78
C PHE A 234 -5.17 3.87 -0.65
N ILE A 235 -4.58 4.39 0.45
CA ILE A 235 -4.11 3.58 1.59
C ILE A 235 -5.18 3.49 2.67
N GLY A 236 -5.69 2.29 2.87
CA GLY A 236 -6.72 1.94 3.85
C GLY A 236 -7.98 1.36 3.21
N SER A 237 -8.60 0.40 3.90
CA SER A 237 -9.87 -0.22 3.49
C SER A 237 -10.77 -0.32 4.71
N PRO A 238 -11.93 0.35 4.70
CA PRO A 238 -12.41 1.30 3.69
C PRO A 238 -11.53 2.56 3.53
N ALA A 239 -11.72 3.28 2.41
CA ALA A 239 -10.99 4.51 2.11
C ALA A 239 -11.26 5.63 3.13
N MET A 240 -10.41 6.65 3.16
CA MET A 240 -10.61 7.84 3.98
C MET A 240 -11.83 8.63 3.50
N ASN A 241 -12.72 9.01 4.41
CA ASN A 241 -13.82 9.94 4.13
C ASN A 241 -13.26 11.34 3.91
N LEU A 242 -13.75 12.05 2.91
CA LEU A 242 -13.32 13.41 2.58
C LEU A 242 -14.50 14.37 2.55
N ALA A 243 -14.29 15.61 2.99
CA ALA A 243 -15.21 16.71 2.79
C ALA A 243 -14.48 18.03 2.58
N GLU A 244 -15.07 18.95 1.82
CA GLU A 244 -14.68 20.36 1.88
C GLU A 244 -15.08 20.93 3.23
N ALA A 245 -14.17 21.67 3.86
CA ALA A 245 -14.36 22.25 5.18
C ALA A 245 -13.82 23.66 5.27
N LYS A 246 -14.24 24.39 6.29
CA LYS A 246 -13.67 25.69 6.65
C LYS A 246 -13.19 25.63 8.09
N LEU A 247 -11.96 26.02 8.33
CA LEU A 247 -11.40 26.19 9.68
C LEU A 247 -11.68 27.63 10.13
N VAL A 248 -12.34 27.77 11.27
CA VAL A 248 -12.68 29.08 11.84
C VAL A 248 -12.30 29.14 13.32
N ARG A 249 -12.25 30.36 13.89
CA ARG A 249 -12.01 30.57 15.31
C ARG A 249 -13.27 31.17 15.95
N ASP A 250 -13.99 30.34 16.72
CA ASP A 250 -15.20 30.74 17.47
C ASP A 250 -15.12 30.11 18.87
N GLN A 251 -14.67 30.89 19.87
CA GLN A 251 -14.33 30.43 21.23
C GLN A 251 -13.29 29.30 21.29
N GLY A 252 -12.52 29.12 20.21
CA GLY A 252 -11.54 28.07 19.95
C GLY A 252 -11.55 27.67 18.49
N PRO A 253 -10.63 26.77 18.07
CA PRO A 253 -10.63 26.25 16.70
C PRO A 253 -11.88 25.43 16.44
N MET A 254 -12.55 25.68 15.32
CA MET A 254 -13.77 25.02 14.89
C MET A 254 -13.68 24.61 13.43
N LEU A 255 -14.00 23.36 13.14
CA LEU A 255 -14.09 22.85 11.79
C LEU A 255 -15.58 22.87 11.35
N LEU A 256 -15.85 23.54 10.25
CA LEU A 256 -17.18 23.60 9.65
C LEU A 256 -17.16 22.75 8.37
N PHE A 257 -17.95 21.69 8.32
CA PHE A 257 -18.16 20.87 7.11
C PHE A 257 -19.58 20.32 7.09
N ALA A 258 -20.18 20.25 5.92
CA ALA A 258 -21.59 19.96 5.79
C ALA A 258 -22.42 20.87 6.72
N GLU A 259 -23.34 20.29 7.50
CA GLU A 259 -24.15 20.98 8.51
C GLU A 259 -23.51 20.95 9.92
N HIS A 260 -22.28 20.41 10.04
CA HIS A 260 -21.66 20.15 11.32
C HIS A 260 -20.65 21.21 11.72
N LYS A 261 -20.62 21.48 13.03
CA LYS A 261 -19.62 22.30 13.70
C LYS A 261 -18.86 21.42 14.67
N VAL A 262 -17.61 21.12 14.35
CA VAL A 262 -16.77 20.22 15.14
C VAL A 262 -15.70 21.03 15.84
N PRO A 263 -15.73 21.16 17.19
CA PRO A 263 -14.67 21.82 17.93
C PRO A 263 -13.38 21.01 17.84
N LEU A 264 -12.28 21.67 17.59
CA LEU A 264 -10.96 21.07 17.55
C LEU A 264 -10.16 21.48 18.80
N PRO A 265 -9.34 20.57 19.38
CA PRO A 265 -8.39 20.93 20.41
C PRO A 265 -7.37 21.95 19.89
N GLU A 266 -7.05 23.00 20.66
CA GLU A 266 -5.97 23.95 20.30
C GLU A 266 -4.64 23.25 20.06
N GLN A 267 -4.35 22.20 20.82
CA GLN A 267 -3.16 21.39 20.67
C GLN A 267 -3.08 20.68 19.31
N LEU A 268 -4.21 20.26 18.75
CA LEU A 268 -4.26 19.65 17.41
C LEU A 268 -3.82 20.67 16.35
N VAL A 269 -4.34 21.89 16.40
CA VAL A 269 -4.01 22.94 15.44
C VAL A 269 -2.54 23.38 15.58
N SER A 270 -2.08 23.60 16.80
CA SER A 270 -0.70 24.05 17.06
C SER A 270 0.36 22.97 16.75
N SER A 271 0.00 21.68 16.80
CA SER A 271 0.90 20.58 16.45
C SER A 271 1.03 20.34 14.95
N ARG A 272 0.18 20.99 14.12
CA ARG A 272 0.16 20.85 12.67
C ARG A 272 0.79 22.08 12.03
N GLU A 273 2.03 21.96 11.55
CA GLU A 273 2.77 23.05 10.92
C GLU A 273 1.99 23.66 9.75
N GLY A 274 1.76 24.97 9.77
CA GLY A 274 1.08 25.71 8.71
C GLY A 274 -0.45 25.66 8.74
N LEU A 275 -1.09 24.84 9.62
CA LEU A 275 -2.55 24.78 9.70
C LEU A 275 -3.16 26.09 10.22
N ASP A 276 -2.46 26.83 11.04
CA ASP A 276 -2.84 28.16 11.51
C ASP A 276 -3.05 29.18 10.38
N GLY A 277 -2.33 29.04 9.27
CA GLY A 277 -2.51 29.85 8.06
C GLY A 277 -3.81 29.57 7.29
N TYR A 278 -4.58 28.54 7.67
CA TYR A 278 -5.84 28.17 7.02
C TYR A 278 -7.09 28.66 7.77
N PHE A 279 -6.96 29.41 8.86
CA PHE A 279 -8.12 30.03 9.47
C PHE A 279 -8.85 30.93 8.47
N ASP A 280 -10.18 30.83 8.46
CA ASP A 280 -11.12 31.47 7.53
C ASP A 280 -10.97 31.09 6.06
N ARG A 281 -10.14 30.08 5.75
CA ARG A 281 -9.97 29.52 4.40
C ARG A 281 -10.65 28.17 4.26
N GLN A 282 -10.97 27.79 3.02
CA GLN A 282 -11.41 26.44 2.66
C GLN A 282 -10.21 25.49 2.58
N LEU A 283 -10.43 24.28 3.04
CA LEU A 283 -9.52 23.14 2.96
C LEU A 283 -10.32 21.86 2.74
N ILE A 284 -9.65 20.75 2.46
CA ILE A 284 -10.27 19.42 2.48
C ILE A 284 -9.88 18.75 3.80
N VAL A 285 -10.89 18.23 4.48
CA VAL A 285 -10.69 17.42 5.68
C VAL A 285 -10.86 15.94 5.35
N GLY A 286 -9.98 15.10 5.89
CA GLY A 286 -10.05 13.65 5.80
C GLY A 286 -10.27 13.02 7.16
N LEU A 287 -11.11 11.99 7.22
CA LEU A 287 -11.35 11.23 8.43
C LEU A 287 -11.39 9.73 8.12
N ARG A 288 -10.56 8.95 8.79
CA ARG A 288 -10.56 7.49 8.61
C ARG A 288 -11.84 6.87 9.18
N PRO A 289 -12.40 5.82 8.57
CA PRO A 289 -13.53 5.08 9.12
C PRO A 289 -13.32 4.60 10.56
N SER A 290 -12.09 4.25 10.92
CA SER A 290 -11.69 3.83 12.27
C SER A 290 -11.63 4.97 13.30
N SER A 291 -11.71 6.22 12.89
CA SER A 291 -11.77 7.40 13.76
C SER A 291 -13.22 7.83 14.03
N MET A 292 -14.18 6.98 13.71
CA MET A 292 -15.59 7.18 13.97
C MET A 292 -16.17 5.98 14.74
N GLU A 293 -17.08 6.24 15.68
CA GLU A 293 -17.76 5.20 16.45
C GLU A 293 -19.24 5.56 16.61
N ASP A 294 -20.10 4.54 16.77
CA ASP A 294 -21.50 4.77 17.16
C ASP A 294 -21.54 5.50 18.51
N GLY A 295 -22.29 6.58 18.56
CA GLY A 295 -22.42 7.43 19.74
C GLY A 295 -22.79 6.72 21.03
N ALA A 296 -23.41 5.55 20.93
CA ALA A 296 -23.77 4.72 22.07
C ALA A 296 -22.53 4.03 22.72
N PHE A 297 -21.43 3.88 21.99
CA PHE A 297 -20.22 3.18 22.44
C PHE A 297 -18.99 4.08 22.55
N ALA A 298 -19.10 5.32 22.07
CA ALA A 298 -18.00 6.28 22.05
C ALA A 298 -17.86 7.07 23.36
N PRO A 299 -16.69 7.66 23.62
CA PRO A 299 -16.50 8.64 24.69
C PRO A 299 -17.50 9.80 24.60
N GLN A 300 -17.97 10.31 25.76
CA GLN A 300 -19.01 11.35 25.81
C GLN A 300 -18.51 12.72 25.31
N ASP A 301 -17.23 12.99 25.42
CA ASP A 301 -16.56 14.21 25.02
C ASP A 301 -16.26 14.30 23.52
N TRP A 302 -16.39 13.19 22.78
CA TRP A 302 -16.23 13.22 21.32
C TRP A 302 -17.38 13.99 20.66
N PRO A 303 -17.09 14.93 19.75
CA PRO A 303 -18.11 15.61 18.99
C PRO A 303 -18.91 14.64 18.12
N ARG A 304 -20.14 15.03 17.80
CA ARG A 304 -21.11 14.17 17.10
C ARG A 304 -21.39 14.70 15.70
N VAL A 305 -21.51 13.79 14.76
CA VAL A 305 -22.01 14.04 13.40
C VAL A 305 -23.17 13.09 13.13
N LYS A 306 -24.11 13.52 12.30
CA LYS A 306 -25.29 12.73 11.96
C LYS A 306 -25.27 12.37 10.48
N GLY A 307 -25.73 11.17 10.18
CA GLY A 307 -25.92 10.72 8.81
C GLY A 307 -27.03 9.69 8.71
N GLU A 308 -27.66 9.57 7.55
CA GLU A 308 -28.64 8.52 7.28
C GLU A 308 -27.92 7.27 6.77
N VAL A 309 -28.14 6.13 7.43
CA VAL A 309 -27.50 4.87 7.07
C VAL A 309 -28.05 4.35 5.76
N ALA A 310 -27.16 4.22 4.75
CA ALA A 310 -27.48 3.67 3.44
C ALA A 310 -27.25 2.14 3.40
N VAL A 311 -26.12 1.65 3.97
CA VAL A 311 -25.76 0.23 3.98
C VAL A 311 -25.10 -0.13 5.31
N THR A 312 -25.28 -1.36 5.75
CA THR A 312 -24.59 -1.98 6.89
C THR A 312 -23.86 -3.23 6.42
N GLU A 313 -22.54 -3.29 6.62
CA GLU A 313 -21.71 -4.46 6.34
C GLU A 313 -21.25 -5.09 7.65
N GLU A 314 -21.85 -6.21 8.04
CA GLU A 314 -21.52 -6.93 9.27
C GLU A 314 -20.31 -7.85 9.03
N LEU A 315 -19.14 -7.51 9.59
CA LEU A 315 -17.89 -8.26 9.42
C LEU A 315 -17.59 -9.19 10.61
N GLY A 316 -18.53 -9.32 11.54
CA GLY A 316 -18.42 -10.17 12.73
C GLY A 316 -17.74 -9.47 13.91
N SER A 317 -16.50 -9.03 13.79
CA SER A 317 -15.78 -8.30 14.84
C SER A 317 -16.05 -6.79 14.84
N GLU A 318 -16.53 -6.25 13.73
CA GLU A 318 -16.84 -4.84 13.49
C GLU A 318 -17.97 -4.71 12.48
N VAL A 319 -18.56 -3.53 12.37
CA VAL A 319 -19.57 -3.19 11.37
C VAL A 319 -19.11 -1.94 10.63
N ASN A 320 -19.13 -2.00 9.30
CA ASN A 320 -19.00 -0.80 8.49
C ASN A 320 -20.40 -0.23 8.27
N LEU A 321 -20.64 1.00 8.74
CA LEU A 321 -21.82 1.78 8.43
C LEU A 321 -21.48 2.71 7.26
N ILE A 322 -22.15 2.50 6.13
CA ILE A 322 -22.10 3.43 4.98
C ILE A 322 -23.30 4.34 5.09
N PHE A 323 -23.09 5.64 5.11
CA PHE A 323 -24.14 6.62 5.39
C PHE A 323 -24.00 7.87 4.53
N HIS A 324 -25.14 8.53 4.27
CA HIS A 324 -25.15 9.80 3.56
C HIS A 324 -24.69 10.93 4.48
N MET A 325 -23.67 11.66 4.03
CA MET A 325 -23.23 12.92 4.63
C MET A 325 -23.75 14.08 3.78
N ALA A 326 -24.30 15.10 4.41
CA ALA A 326 -24.83 16.30 3.73
C ALA A 326 -23.70 17.20 3.19
N ALA A 327 -22.69 16.59 2.56
CA ALA A 327 -21.57 17.23 1.87
C ALA A 327 -21.39 16.56 0.52
N PRO A 328 -21.14 17.33 -0.55
CA PRO A 328 -20.83 16.75 -1.85
C PRO A 328 -19.55 15.92 -1.79
N PRO A 329 -19.40 14.89 -2.63
CA PRO A 329 -18.15 14.19 -2.80
C PRO A 329 -17.00 15.15 -3.16
N VAL A 330 -15.81 14.87 -2.64
CA VAL A 330 -14.63 15.65 -2.98
C VAL A 330 -14.02 15.09 -4.25
N HIS A 331 -13.99 15.89 -5.32
CA HIS A 331 -13.32 15.56 -6.57
C HIS A 331 -12.05 16.38 -6.70
N HIS A 332 -10.93 15.72 -6.92
CA HIS A 332 -9.64 16.37 -7.13
C HIS A 332 -8.80 15.55 -8.10
N ASP A 333 -8.14 16.23 -9.07
CA ASP A 333 -7.36 15.57 -10.13
C ASP A 333 -6.26 14.64 -9.60
N ILE A 334 -5.70 14.96 -8.43
CA ILE A 334 -4.69 14.13 -7.81
C ILE A 334 -5.23 12.74 -7.40
N MET A 335 -6.54 12.57 -7.19
CA MET A 335 -7.15 11.30 -6.77
C MET A 335 -7.37 10.35 -7.96
N ILE A 336 -7.55 10.89 -9.17
CA ILE A 336 -7.92 10.12 -10.36
C ILE A 336 -6.66 9.66 -11.10
N ALA A 337 -6.47 8.36 -11.25
CA ALA A 337 -5.38 7.83 -12.08
C ALA A 337 -5.74 7.87 -13.57
N ARG A 338 -4.77 8.18 -14.44
CA ARG A 338 -4.98 8.36 -15.89
C ARG A 338 -5.63 7.17 -16.58
N PHE A 339 -5.33 5.96 -16.12
CA PHE A 339 -5.79 4.71 -16.73
C PHE A 339 -6.93 4.05 -15.96
N ASP A 340 -7.42 4.67 -14.88
CA ASP A 340 -8.55 4.16 -14.11
C ASP A 340 -9.87 4.66 -14.74
N LYS A 341 -10.32 3.90 -15.74
CA LYS A 341 -11.56 4.23 -16.43
C LYS A 341 -12.78 4.06 -15.56
N ALA A 342 -12.77 3.06 -14.65
CA ALA A 342 -13.88 2.81 -13.75
C ALA A 342 -14.07 3.97 -12.75
N ALA A 343 -12.97 4.47 -12.16
CA ALA A 343 -13.02 5.63 -11.27
C ALA A 343 -13.50 6.90 -11.99
N LYS A 344 -13.14 7.07 -13.27
CA LYS A 344 -13.63 8.20 -14.09
C LYS A 344 -15.12 8.10 -14.39
N ASP A 345 -15.59 6.91 -14.79
CA ASP A 345 -17.00 6.65 -15.08
C ASP A 345 -17.85 6.80 -13.80
N GLU A 346 -17.30 6.47 -12.63
CA GLU A 346 -17.98 6.63 -11.32
C GLU A 346 -18.11 8.11 -10.95
N VAL A 347 -17.07 8.92 -11.09
CA VAL A 347 -17.09 10.37 -10.86
C VAL A 347 -18.10 11.05 -11.81
N GLU A 348 -18.08 10.70 -13.11
CA GLU A 348 -19.03 11.25 -14.09
C GLU A 348 -20.47 10.85 -13.74
N ALA A 349 -20.70 9.64 -13.22
CA ALA A 349 -22.03 9.17 -12.82
C ALA A 349 -22.52 9.89 -11.56
N GLU A 350 -21.65 10.15 -10.57
CA GLU A 350 -21.97 10.92 -9.36
C GLU A 350 -22.27 12.39 -9.68
N GLU A 351 -21.49 13.02 -10.57
CA GLU A 351 -21.75 14.38 -11.04
C GLU A 351 -23.09 14.51 -11.76
N LEU A 352 -23.46 13.49 -12.55
CA LEU A 352 -24.74 13.44 -13.27
C LEU A 352 -25.94 13.18 -12.33
N ALA A 353 -25.74 12.45 -11.24
CA ALA A 353 -26.81 12.14 -10.28
C ALA A 353 -27.27 13.37 -9.47
N GLY A 354 -26.43 14.41 -9.35
CA GLY A 354 -26.79 15.70 -8.78
C GLY A 354 -27.18 15.67 -7.29
N GLU A 355 -26.93 14.57 -6.61
CA GLU A 355 -27.20 14.43 -5.19
C GLU A 355 -26.03 15.04 -4.40
N GLY A 356 -26.26 16.19 -3.77
CA GLY A 356 -25.28 16.90 -2.94
C GLY A 356 -24.88 16.18 -1.64
N HIS A 357 -24.93 14.85 -1.63
CA HIS A 357 -24.63 13.99 -0.49
C HIS A 357 -23.55 12.97 -0.85
N GLY A 358 -22.40 13.10 -0.20
CA GLY A 358 -21.34 12.08 -0.29
C GLY A 358 -21.65 10.86 0.59
N LEU A 359 -21.14 9.69 0.19
CA LEU A 359 -21.16 8.50 1.01
C LEU A 359 -19.92 8.45 1.90
N TRP A 360 -20.16 8.35 3.21
CA TRP A 360 -19.12 8.17 4.20
C TRP A 360 -19.21 6.78 4.82
N THR A 361 -18.10 6.25 5.30
CA THR A 361 -18.05 4.98 6.03
C THR A 361 -17.55 5.22 7.45
N ALA A 362 -18.23 4.66 8.44
CA ALA A 362 -17.75 4.56 9.82
C ALA A 362 -17.54 3.09 10.20
N ARG A 363 -16.46 2.79 10.89
CA ARG A 363 -16.19 1.47 11.45
C ARG A 363 -16.55 1.48 12.91
N VAL A 364 -17.63 0.76 13.26
CA VAL A 364 -18.26 0.85 14.58
C VAL A 364 -18.35 -0.49 15.28
N ASN A 365 -18.65 -0.42 16.57
CA ASN A 365 -18.85 -1.59 17.44
C ASN A 365 -19.91 -2.54 16.85
N PRO A 366 -19.67 -3.88 16.83
CA PRO A 366 -20.64 -4.85 16.28
C PRO A 366 -21.98 -4.90 17.02
N LYS A 367 -22.09 -4.29 18.20
CA LYS A 367 -23.33 -4.20 18.97
C LYS A 367 -24.17 -2.96 18.60
N THR A 368 -23.77 -2.21 17.57
CA THR A 368 -24.54 -1.04 17.11
C THR A 368 -25.99 -1.38 16.81
N GLN A 369 -26.89 -0.45 17.12
CA GLN A 369 -28.32 -0.54 16.79
C GLN A 369 -28.67 0.23 15.50
N ALA A 370 -27.67 0.76 14.80
CA ALA A 370 -27.85 1.45 13.53
C ALA A 370 -28.54 0.54 12.50
N ARG A 371 -29.47 1.10 11.71
CA ARG A 371 -30.24 0.37 10.69
C ARG A 371 -30.42 1.24 9.45
N VAL A 372 -30.40 0.60 8.29
CA VAL A 372 -30.64 1.25 6.99
C VAL A 372 -31.91 2.11 7.03
N GLY A 373 -31.85 3.32 6.46
CA GLY A 373 -32.92 4.32 6.43
C GLY A 373 -33.13 5.02 7.78
N ARG A 374 -32.24 4.85 8.77
CA ARG A 374 -32.30 5.57 10.05
C ARG A 374 -31.12 6.49 10.19
N THR A 375 -31.33 7.63 10.82
CA THR A 375 -30.26 8.54 11.22
C THR A 375 -29.46 7.90 12.35
N VAL A 376 -28.15 7.88 12.21
CA VAL A 376 -27.20 7.47 13.25
C VAL A 376 -26.44 8.69 13.78
N ASP A 377 -26.15 8.67 15.07
CA ASP A 377 -25.34 9.68 15.75
C ASP A 377 -23.92 9.11 15.95
N LEU A 378 -22.98 9.59 15.16
CA LEU A 378 -21.61 9.10 15.11
C LEU A 378 -20.68 10.04 15.84
N ALA A 379 -19.88 9.50 16.75
CA ALA A 379 -18.83 10.20 17.45
C ALA A 379 -17.56 10.24 16.61
N VAL A 380 -16.83 11.34 16.67
CA VAL A 380 -15.63 11.59 15.89
C VAL A 380 -14.42 11.79 16.80
N ASP A 381 -13.41 10.96 16.63
CA ASP A 381 -12.08 11.22 17.20
C ASP A 381 -11.43 12.39 16.47
N THR A 382 -11.41 13.56 17.12
CA THR A 382 -10.85 14.78 16.52
C THR A 382 -9.35 14.68 16.27
N GLY A 383 -8.62 13.84 17.00
CA GLY A 383 -7.21 13.53 16.76
C GLY A 383 -6.95 12.82 15.44
N GLY A 384 -7.97 12.17 14.88
CA GLY A 384 -7.93 11.44 13.60
C GLY A 384 -8.12 12.30 12.36
N PHE A 385 -8.34 13.60 12.48
CA PHE A 385 -8.48 14.47 11.31
C PHE A 385 -7.17 14.66 10.54
N HIS A 386 -7.27 14.58 9.22
CA HIS A 386 -6.24 14.96 8.26
C HIS A 386 -6.71 16.22 7.52
N PHE A 387 -5.78 17.09 7.17
CA PHE A 387 -6.07 18.35 6.50
C PHE A 387 -5.28 18.43 5.20
N PHE A 388 -5.93 18.82 4.12
CA PHE A 388 -5.32 18.93 2.81
C PHE A 388 -5.66 20.30 2.20
N ASP A 389 -4.69 20.86 1.50
CA ASP A 389 -4.90 22.07 0.71
C ASP A 389 -5.88 21.78 -0.45
N LYS A 390 -6.89 22.62 -0.60
CA LYS A 390 -7.97 22.40 -1.56
C LYS A 390 -7.52 22.47 -3.01
N GLU A 391 -6.50 23.27 -3.33
CA GLU A 391 -6.04 23.50 -4.70
C GLU A 391 -5.02 22.45 -5.14
N THR A 392 -4.12 22.06 -4.24
CA THR A 392 -3.01 21.15 -4.56
C THR A 392 -3.26 19.71 -4.16
N GLY A 393 -4.18 19.46 -3.24
CA GLY A 393 -4.42 18.14 -2.65
C GLY A 393 -3.29 17.65 -1.75
N VAL A 394 -2.33 18.50 -1.40
CA VAL A 394 -1.19 18.18 -0.53
C VAL A 394 -1.61 18.33 0.93
N ALA A 395 -1.08 17.46 1.79
CA ALA A 395 -1.36 17.48 3.22
C ALA A 395 -0.84 18.77 3.87
N ILE A 396 -1.67 19.35 4.75
CA ILE A 396 -1.32 20.51 5.57
C ILE A 396 -0.82 20.00 6.92
N GLY A 397 0.41 20.35 7.26
CA GLY A 397 1.01 20.01 8.54
C GLY A 397 1.29 18.51 8.69
N ARG A 398 2.56 18.13 8.65
CA ARG A 398 2.96 16.80 9.10
C ARG A 398 2.75 16.71 10.60
N VAL A 399 2.22 15.60 11.11
CA VAL A 399 2.28 15.30 12.54
C VAL A 399 3.77 15.24 12.89
N ALA A 400 4.23 16.15 13.76
CA ALA A 400 5.59 16.09 14.27
C ALA A 400 5.82 14.67 14.82
N GLU A 401 6.89 14.01 14.38
CA GLU A 401 7.23 12.69 14.86
C GLU A 401 7.28 12.71 16.40
N GLY A 402 6.34 12.03 17.07
CA GLY A 402 6.42 11.77 18.50
C GLY A 402 5.19 12.00 19.37
N VAL A 403 4.15 12.74 18.95
CA VAL A 403 3.06 13.12 19.87
C VAL A 403 1.92 12.06 19.89
N GLY A 404 1.55 11.46 18.77
CA GLY A 404 0.44 10.49 18.73
C GLY A 404 0.84 9.01 18.96
N ALA A 405 2.11 8.66 18.79
CA ALA A 405 2.57 7.28 18.93
C ALA A 405 2.90 6.90 20.39
N ARG A 406 3.20 7.87 21.26
CA ARG A 406 3.45 7.64 22.69
C ARG A 406 2.16 7.40 23.48
N GLU A 407 1.14 8.24 23.26
CA GLU A 407 -0.13 8.12 24.00
C GLU A 407 -0.88 6.82 23.70
N ARG A 408 -0.80 6.30 22.45
CA ARG A 408 -1.40 4.99 22.10
C ARG A 408 -0.61 3.78 22.62
N ARG A 409 0.67 3.93 22.94
CA ARG A 409 1.46 2.87 23.59
C ARG A 409 1.25 2.84 25.10
N GLU A 410 1.08 3.96 25.74
CA GLU A 410 0.81 4.07 27.20
C GLU A 410 -0.60 3.59 27.52
N ALA A 411 -1.63 3.92 26.72
CA ALA A 411 -2.98 3.42 26.91
C ALA A 411 -3.12 1.89 26.74
N LYS A 412 -2.23 1.24 25.94
CA LYS A 412 -2.21 -0.23 25.80
C LYS A 412 -1.37 -0.94 26.86
N SER A 413 -0.51 -0.25 27.59
CA SER A 413 0.27 -0.83 28.71
C SER A 413 -0.48 -0.82 30.03
N ASP A 414 -1.53 -0.01 30.17
CA ASP A 414 -2.36 0.07 31.38
C ASP A 414 -3.56 -0.90 31.34
N GLU A 415 -3.80 -1.59 30.21
CA GLU A 415 -4.83 -2.63 30.07
C GLU A 415 -4.27 -4.08 30.02
N ALA A 416 -2.97 -4.29 30.31
CA ALA A 416 -2.36 -5.62 30.28
C ALA A 416 -2.03 -6.16 31.69
#